data_c4cdd641a8ea18299db729e5208acaa6
#
_entry.id   c4cdd641a8ea18299db729e5208acaa6
#
_cell.length_a   1.000
_cell.length_b   1.000
_cell.length_c   1.000
_cell.angle_alpha   90.00
_cell.angle_beta   90.00
_cell.angle_gamma   90.00
#
_symmetry.space_group_name_H-M   'P 1'
#
loop_
_entity.id
_entity.type
_entity.pdbx_description
1 polymer ?
#
loop_
_entity_poly.entity_id
_entity_poly.type
_entity_poly.pdbx_seq_one_letter_code
_entity_poly.pdbx_strand_id
1 'polypeptide(L)'
;MDQLKSLSDFFNAIAGDPRISITHIGIYAALLQYWGQHNFENPVHVFSYEIMQIAKISASTTYHKSIRDLSNYGYIKYEPSYKRNRGSKVFMMIQEYKNHNL
;
A
#
# COMPACT_ATOMS: atom_id res chain seq x y z
N MET A 1 -9.37 -10.04 9.51
CA MET A 1 -9.55 -9.34 8.24
C MET A 1 -9.19 -10.25 7.08
N ASP A 2 -9.97 -10.22 6.03
CA ASP A 2 -9.73 -11.02 4.83
C ASP A 2 -8.83 -10.25 3.87
N GLN A 3 -7.56 -10.66 3.77
CA GLN A 3 -6.58 -10.01 2.90
C GLN A 3 -6.90 -10.19 1.44
N LEU A 4 -7.48 -11.33 1.06
CA LEU A 4 -7.88 -11.57 -0.31
C LEU A 4 -9.00 -10.62 -0.73
N LYS A 5 -9.97 -10.39 0.16
CA LYS A 5 -11.03 -9.40 -0.10
C LYS A 5 -10.44 -8.00 -0.22
N SER A 6 -9.51 -7.65 0.65
CA SER A 6 -8.86 -6.32 0.61
C SER A 6 -8.13 -6.10 -0.72
N LEU A 7 -7.44 -7.12 -1.21
CA LEU A 7 -6.75 -7.03 -2.50
C LEU A 7 -7.73 -6.94 -3.65
N SER A 8 -8.80 -7.71 -3.60
CA SER A 8 -9.86 -7.67 -4.62
C SER A 8 -10.52 -6.28 -4.65
N ASP A 9 -10.81 -5.73 -3.49
CA ASP A 9 -11.39 -4.38 -3.40
C ASP A 9 -10.44 -3.33 -3.99
N PHE A 10 -9.13 -3.49 -3.76
CA PHE A 10 -8.14 -2.61 -4.36
C PHE A 10 -8.16 -2.72 -5.89
N PHE A 11 -8.19 -3.93 -6.43
CA PHE A 11 -8.26 -4.12 -7.88
C PHE A 11 -9.52 -3.49 -8.46
N ASN A 12 -10.63 -3.60 -7.77
CA ASN A 12 -11.86 -2.93 -8.21
C ASN A 12 -11.72 -1.41 -8.18
N ALA A 13 -11.08 -0.90 -7.13
CA ALA A 13 -10.89 0.55 -6.98
C ALA A 13 -10.01 1.13 -8.08
N ILE A 14 -8.97 0.40 -8.51
CA ILE A 14 -8.02 0.91 -9.51
C ILE A 14 -8.43 0.63 -10.95
N ALA A 15 -9.52 -0.09 -11.17
CA ALA A 15 -9.90 -0.57 -12.51
C ALA A 15 -9.99 0.57 -13.53
N GLY A 16 -10.45 1.75 -13.10
CA GLY A 16 -10.55 2.92 -13.97
C GLY A 16 -9.45 3.96 -13.75
N ASP A 17 -8.38 3.62 -13.05
CA ASP A 17 -7.32 4.56 -12.71
C ASP A 17 -6.05 4.29 -13.53
N PRO A 18 -5.84 5.03 -14.65
CA PRO A 18 -4.69 4.78 -15.52
C PRO A 18 -3.34 5.17 -14.92
N ARG A 19 -3.33 5.84 -13.76
CA ARG A 19 -2.10 6.23 -13.08
C ARG A 19 -1.43 5.05 -12.37
N ILE A 20 -2.19 3.98 -12.12
CA ILE A 20 -1.70 2.83 -11.36
C ILE A 20 -0.95 1.87 -12.30
N SER A 21 0.27 1.54 -11.92
CA SER A 21 1.14 0.60 -12.63
C SER A 21 1.29 -0.69 -11.84
N ILE A 22 1.96 -1.66 -12.44
CA ILE A 22 2.28 -2.93 -11.77
C ILE A 22 3.12 -2.70 -10.51
N THR A 23 3.97 -1.68 -10.51
CA THR A 23 4.78 -1.34 -9.34
C THR A 23 3.91 -0.90 -8.17
N HIS A 24 2.91 -0.07 -8.43
CA HIS A 24 1.95 0.34 -7.40
C HIS A 24 1.20 -0.87 -6.85
N ILE A 25 0.77 -1.77 -7.72
CA ILE A 25 0.05 -2.99 -7.32
C ILE A 25 0.94 -3.86 -6.45
N GLY A 26 2.19 -4.04 -6.85
CA GLY A 26 3.15 -4.82 -6.09
C GLY A 26 3.39 -4.27 -4.69
N ILE A 27 3.53 -2.96 -4.58
CA ILE A 27 3.72 -2.32 -3.28
C ILE A 27 2.47 -2.46 -2.42
N TYR A 28 1.30 -2.25 -2.98
CA TYR A 28 0.06 -2.39 -2.22
C TYR A 28 -0.11 -3.82 -1.71
N ALA A 29 0.14 -4.81 -2.55
CA ALA A 29 0.06 -6.21 -2.16
C ALA A 29 1.08 -6.54 -1.05
N ALA A 30 2.29 -6.01 -1.16
CA ALA A 30 3.32 -6.19 -0.14
C ALA A 30 2.92 -5.55 1.19
N LEU A 31 2.30 -4.38 1.13
CA LEU A 31 1.78 -3.72 2.33
C LEU A 31 0.68 -4.54 3.00
N LEU A 32 -0.22 -5.13 2.21
CA LEU A 32 -1.25 -6.01 2.76
C LEU A 32 -0.65 -7.21 3.48
N GLN A 33 0.36 -7.84 2.87
CA GLN A 33 1.06 -8.97 3.47
C GLN A 33 1.72 -8.57 4.79
N TYR A 34 2.45 -7.46 4.77
CA TYR A 34 3.14 -6.94 5.94
C TYR A 34 2.14 -6.57 7.05
N TRP A 35 1.04 -5.93 6.67
CA TRP A 35 -0.01 -5.52 7.58
C TRP A 35 -0.62 -6.71 8.30
N GLY A 36 -0.90 -7.78 7.56
CA GLY A 36 -1.42 -9.01 8.16
C GLY A 36 -0.43 -9.64 9.15
N GLN A 37 0.87 -9.59 8.84
CA GLN A 37 1.91 -10.10 9.73
C GLN A 37 2.05 -9.25 11.00
N HIS A 38 1.53 -8.04 11.01
CA HIS A 38 1.58 -7.12 12.14
C HIS A 38 0.19 -6.90 12.75
N ASN A 39 -0.64 -7.94 12.71
CA ASN A 39 -1.93 -7.99 13.38
C ASN A 39 -2.89 -6.88 12.93
N PHE A 40 -2.75 -6.42 11.69
CA PHE A 40 -3.61 -5.37 11.12
C PHE A 40 -3.59 -4.07 11.92
N GLU A 41 -2.50 -3.79 12.59
CA GLU A 41 -2.32 -2.54 13.32
C GLU A 41 -2.34 -1.36 12.35
N ASN A 42 -3.08 -0.31 12.69
CA ASN A 42 -3.25 0.82 11.78
C ASN A 42 -3.09 2.14 12.55
N PRO A 43 -2.07 2.96 12.29
CA PRO A 43 -1.10 2.76 11.21
C PRO A 43 -0.13 1.62 11.49
N VAL A 44 0.37 1.01 10.42
CA VAL A 44 1.47 0.06 10.52
C VAL A 44 2.78 0.81 10.26
N HIS A 45 3.81 0.47 11.01
CA HIS A 45 5.13 1.07 10.84
C HIS A 45 5.93 0.19 9.88
N VAL A 46 6.37 0.76 8.77
CA VAL A 46 7.06 0.00 7.73
C VAL A 46 8.45 0.56 7.50
N PHE A 47 9.38 -0.34 7.22
CA PHE A 47 10.73 0.02 6.77
C PHE A 47 10.81 -0.28 5.27
N SER A 48 11.38 0.66 4.52
CA SER A 48 11.40 0.56 3.07
C SER A 48 12.04 -0.75 2.59
N TYR A 49 13.14 -1.17 3.23
CA TYR A 49 13.82 -2.39 2.81
C TYR A 49 12.95 -3.63 2.97
N GLU A 50 12.08 -3.67 3.97
CA GLU A 50 11.18 -4.80 4.18
C GLU A 50 10.11 -4.87 3.09
N ILE A 51 9.49 -3.74 2.80
CA ILE A 51 8.44 -3.71 1.77
C ILE A 51 9.04 -3.96 0.39
N MET A 52 10.20 -3.37 0.12
CA MET A 52 10.90 -3.59 -1.15
C MET A 52 11.24 -5.07 -1.36
N GLN A 53 11.65 -5.75 -0.29
CA GLN A 53 11.98 -7.17 -0.37
C GLN A 53 10.74 -8.00 -0.72
N ILE A 54 9.61 -7.72 -0.08
CA ILE A 54 8.36 -8.45 -0.35
C ILE A 54 7.88 -8.17 -1.77
N ALA A 55 7.92 -6.92 -2.19
CA ALA A 55 7.43 -6.48 -3.50
C ALA A 55 8.41 -6.79 -4.63
N LYS A 56 9.63 -7.23 -4.30
CA LYS A 56 10.68 -7.53 -5.29
C LYS A 56 11.11 -6.29 -6.06
N ILE A 57 11.23 -5.17 -5.36
CA ILE A 57 11.70 -3.91 -5.92
C ILE A 57 13.10 -3.65 -5.40
N SER A 58 14.05 -3.45 -6.31
CA SER A 58 15.45 -3.21 -5.95
C SER A 58 15.83 -1.73 -5.91
N ALA A 59 15.08 -0.86 -6.61
CA ALA A 59 15.40 0.54 -6.70
C ALA A 59 14.64 1.35 -5.65
N SER A 60 15.38 1.98 -4.74
CA SER A 60 14.80 2.78 -3.65
C SER A 60 13.98 3.96 -4.18
N THR A 61 14.47 4.61 -5.25
CA THR A 61 13.76 5.75 -5.85
C THR A 61 12.40 5.32 -6.41
N THR A 62 12.35 4.16 -7.05
CA THR A 62 11.10 3.60 -7.57
C THR A 62 10.12 3.34 -6.44
N TYR A 63 10.60 2.73 -5.37
CA TYR A 63 9.76 2.45 -4.20
C TYR A 63 9.17 3.72 -3.62
N HIS A 64 10.02 4.71 -3.32
CA HIS A 64 9.57 5.93 -2.65
C HIS A 64 8.62 6.73 -3.51
N LYS A 65 8.89 6.81 -4.81
CA LYS A 65 7.96 7.48 -5.73
C LYS A 65 6.60 6.79 -5.72
N SER A 66 6.60 5.48 -5.82
CA SER A 66 5.37 4.71 -5.97
C SER A 66 4.53 4.69 -4.69
N ILE A 67 5.17 4.61 -3.51
CA ILE A 67 4.41 4.65 -2.26
C ILE A 67 3.79 6.04 -2.03
N ARG A 68 4.50 7.09 -2.42
CA ARG A 68 3.95 8.45 -2.37
C ARG A 68 2.81 8.63 -3.37
N ASP A 69 2.92 8.04 -4.55
CA ASP A 69 1.83 8.04 -5.52
C ASP A 69 0.58 7.41 -4.93
N LEU A 70 0.70 6.23 -4.31
CA LEU A 70 -0.44 5.56 -3.69
C LEU A 70 -1.10 6.44 -2.63
N SER A 71 -0.30 7.17 -1.87
CA SER A 71 -0.80 8.10 -0.87
C SER A 71 -1.50 9.28 -1.52
N ASN A 72 -0.88 9.87 -2.54
CA ASN A 72 -1.44 11.02 -3.25
C ASN A 72 -2.74 10.67 -3.97
N TYR A 73 -2.85 9.42 -4.44
CA TYR A 73 -4.05 8.97 -5.14
C TYR A 73 -5.14 8.49 -4.19
N GLY A 74 -4.87 8.45 -2.89
CA GLY A 74 -5.89 8.14 -1.89
C GLY A 74 -6.05 6.66 -1.55
N TYR A 75 -5.14 5.80 -1.97
CA TYR A 75 -5.24 4.37 -1.69
C TYR A 75 -4.67 3.98 -0.34
N ILE A 76 -3.71 4.76 0.15
CA ILE A 76 -3.16 4.66 1.50
C ILE A 76 -2.93 6.07 2.01
N LYS A 77 -2.52 6.19 3.27
CA LYS A 77 -1.95 7.43 3.77
C LYS A 77 -0.54 7.13 4.25
N TYR A 78 0.44 7.79 3.68
CA TYR A 78 1.84 7.57 3.97
C TYR A 78 2.43 8.78 4.68
N GLU A 79 3.02 8.54 5.86
CA GLU A 79 3.71 9.57 6.63
C GLU A 79 5.15 9.12 6.83
N PRO A 80 6.09 9.66 6.05
CA PRO A 80 7.49 9.25 6.15
C PRO A 80 8.09 9.66 7.51
N SER A 81 8.98 8.80 8.01
CA SER A 81 9.77 9.11 9.19
C SER A 81 11.20 9.41 8.76
N TYR A 82 11.77 10.45 9.35
CA TYR A 82 13.16 10.82 9.10
C TYR A 82 14.10 10.28 10.17
N LYS A 83 13.58 9.51 11.11
CA LYS A 83 14.37 8.86 12.16
C LYS A 83 14.68 7.43 11.74
N ARG A 84 15.97 7.05 11.77
CA ARG A 84 16.44 5.76 11.27
C ARG A 84 15.84 4.56 11.98
N ASN A 85 15.55 4.69 13.27
CA ASN A 85 15.05 3.58 14.07
C ASN A 85 13.53 3.53 14.15
N ARG A 86 12.85 4.37 13.39
CA ARG A 86 11.39 4.37 13.33
C ARG A 86 10.94 4.15 11.90
N GLY A 87 10.05 3.20 11.74
CA GLY A 87 9.44 2.99 10.45
C GLY A 87 8.53 4.16 10.07
N SER A 88 8.33 4.35 8.78
CA SER A 88 7.32 5.27 8.28
C SER A 88 5.94 4.73 8.62
N LYS A 89 4.98 5.60 8.82
CA LYS A 89 3.61 5.20 9.11
C LYS A 89 2.83 5.02 7.81
N VAL A 90 2.18 3.90 7.69
CA VAL A 90 1.24 3.67 6.59
C VAL A 90 -0.12 3.36 7.18
N PHE A 91 -1.08 4.19 6.82
CA PHE A 91 -2.48 3.95 7.17
C PHE A 91 -3.11 3.22 6.01
N MET A 92 -3.44 1.94 6.24
CA MET A 92 -4.14 1.16 5.24
C MET A 92 -5.60 1.59 5.25
N MET A 93 -6.09 1.97 4.07
CA MET A 93 -7.44 2.46 3.91
C MET A 93 -8.30 1.37 3.32
N ILE A 94 -9.55 1.26 3.79
CA ILE A 94 -10.50 0.31 3.23
C ILE A 94 -10.88 0.80 1.83
N GLN A 95 -10.65 -0.06 0.84
CA GLN A 95 -11.06 0.23 -0.52
C GLN A 95 -12.47 -0.28 -0.71
N GLU A 96 -13.43 0.62 -0.66
CA GLU A 96 -14.82 0.23 -0.87
C GLU A 96 -15.15 0.26 -2.34
N TYR A 97 -15.58 -0.89 -2.84
CA TYR A 97 -16.16 -0.96 -4.17
C TYR A 97 -17.59 -0.45 -4.09
N LYS A 98 -17.82 0.73 -4.60
CA LYS A 98 -19.15 1.31 -4.58
C LYS A 98 -19.87 0.94 -5.85
N ASN A 99 -20.93 0.17 -5.69
CA ASN A 99 -21.80 -0.15 -6.79
C ASN A 99 -22.89 0.94 -6.89
N HIS A 100 -22.67 1.87 -7.80
CA HIS A 100 -23.56 3.02 -7.96
C HIS A 100 -24.84 2.71 -8.72
N ASN A 101 -25.03 1.48 -9.10
CA ASN A 101 -26.22 1.06 -9.83
C ASN A 101 -27.34 0.61 -8.92
N LEU A 102 -27.16 0.76 -7.67
CA LEU A 102 -28.19 0.39 -6.70
C LEU A 102 -29.28 1.44 -6.62
#